data_1c81bba58c4b34b43021a57a47820a17
#
_entry.id   1c81bba58c4b34b43021a57a47820a17
#
_cell.length_a   1.000
_cell.length_b   1.000
_cell.length_c   1.000
_cell.angle_alpha   90.00
_cell.angle_beta   90.00
_cell.angle_gamma   90.00
#
_symmetry.space_group_name_H-M   'P 1'
#
loop_
_entity.id
_entity.type
_entity.pdbx_description
1 polymer ?
#
loop_
_entity_poly.entity_id
_entity_poly.type
_entity_poly.pdbx_seq_one_letter_code
_entity_poly.pdbx_strand_id
1 'polypeptide(L)'
;IDKIVTNRFLGLPIFAVIMFLVYYISMVTVGSAATDWANDGLFGDGWHLLGIGTSSYNDAADEYGDTNAIIDGYVAYLGEQGADTEALEGYIDAEADTYDGEAAKDAILAFEKDYNADFSYDVEDEETLEVTTETATMDDLNAAADLFAAGEPDPADYGVWVPGIPVLIGNGLEAINCADWLQGLILDGIVAGVGAVLGFVPQMLVLFILLAILEACGYMARIAFVMDRIFRKFGLSGKSFIPILIGTGCGIPGIMASRTIENERDRRMTIMTTTFIPCGAKQP
;
A
#
# COMPACT_ATOMS: atom_id res chain seq x y z
N ILE A 1 35.35 -14.59 14.64
CA ILE A 1 34.22 -13.68 14.34
C ILE A 1 34.24 -12.50 15.32
N ASP A 2 34.39 -12.71 16.65
CA ASP A 2 34.37 -11.64 17.66
C ASP A 2 35.41 -10.56 17.44
N LYS A 3 36.65 -10.93 17.08
CA LYS A 3 37.75 -9.95 16.82
C LYS A 3 37.49 -9.04 15.62
N ILE A 4 36.65 -9.45 14.69
CA ILE A 4 36.30 -8.65 13.49
C ILE A 4 35.11 -7.74 13.81
N VAL A 5 34.10 -8.23 14.49
CA VAL A 5 32.88 -7.49 14.84
C VAL A 5 33.14 -6.44 15.94
N THR A 6 34.06 -6.71 16.86
CA THR A 6 34.46 -5.76 17.92
C THR A 6 35.61 -4.81 17.49
N ASN A 7 36.12 -4.95 16.26
CA ASN A 7 37.13 -4.03 15.75
C ASN A 7 36.51 -2.65 15.51
N ARG A 8 37.10 -1.62 16.09
CA ARG A 8 36.58 -0.25 16.12
C ARG A 8 36.30 0.36 14.74
N PHE A 9 37.13 0.01 13.73
CA PHE A 9 36.99 0.51 12.36
C PHE A 9 36.05 -0.36 11.48
N LEU A 10 36.05 -1.66 11.70
CA LEU A 10 35.22 -2.61 10.94
C LEU A 10 33.84 -2.82 11.54
N GLY A 11 33.67 -2.69 12.85
CA GLY A 11 32.41 -2.91 13.54
C GLY A 11 31.29 -1.97 13.10
N LEU A 12 31.62 -0.69 12.83
CA LEU A 12 30.63 0.31 12.44
C LEU A 12 30.08 0.08 11.01
N PRO A 13 30.90 -0.15 9.96
CA PRO A 13 30.37 -0.48 8.64
C PRO A 13 29.67 -1.83 8.60
N ILE A 14 30.16 -2.85 9.33
CA ILE A 14 29.46 -4.14 9.43
C ILE A 14 28.08 -3.95 10.06
N PHE A 15 28.00 -3.16 11.11
CA PHE A 15 26.70 -2.81 11.73
C PHE A 15 25.77 -2.12 10.75
N ALA A 16 26.24 -1.12 10.01
CA ALA A 16 25.43 -0.43 9.00
C ALA A 16 24.87 -1.39 7.94
N VAL A 17 25.70 -2.34 7.47
CA VAL A 17 25.29 -3.36 6.48
C VAL A 17 24.26 -4.31 7.08
N ILE A 18 24.44 -4.81 8.30
CA ILE A 18 23.49 -5.71 8.96
C ILE A 18 22.16 -5.00 9.18
N MET A 19 22.19 -3.77 9.66
CA MET A 19 20.97 -2.99 9.87
C MET A 19 20.26 -2.67 8.55
N PHE A 20 21.00 -2.27 7.53
CA PHE A 20 20.44 -2.09 6.20
C PHE A 20 19.76 -3.36 5.69
N LEU A 21 20.39 -4.52 5.87
CA LEU A 21 19.84 -5.81 5.44
C LEU A 21 18.57 -6.17 6.22
N VAL A 22 18.55 -5.93 7.53
CA VAL A 22 17.35 -6.14 8.36
C VAL A 22 16.20 -5.25 7.91
N TYR A 23 16.46 -3.96 7.69
CA TYR A 23 15.43 -3.05 7.21
C TYR A 23 14.97 -3.38 5.79
N TYR A 24 15.89 -3.73 4.90
CA TYR A 24 15.57 -4.13 3.54
C TYR A 24 14.66 -5.37 3.51
N ILE A 25 14.98 -6.40 4.29
CA ILE A 25 14.14 -7.61 4.39
C ILE A 25 12.78 -7.27 5.00
N SER A 26 12.76 -6.45 6.05
CA SER A 26 11.52 -6.11 6.75
C SER A 26 10.62 -5.17 5.97
N MET A 27 11.18 -4.23 5.18
CA MET A 27 10.38 -3.21 4.51
C MET A 27 10.11 -3.53 3.04
N VAL A 28 11.10 -4.09 2.33
CA VAL A 28 11.02 -4.23 0.87
C VAL A 28 10.64 -5.64 0.43
N THR A 29 10.93 -6.68 1.23
CA THR A 29 10.69 -8.06 0.81
C THR A 29 9.54 -8.71 1.57
N VAL A 30 9.85 -9.28 2.74
CA VAL A 30 8.86 -10.04 3.52
C VAL A 30 7.80 -9.13 4.14
N GLY A 31 8.21 -7.94 4.58
CA GLY A 31 7.30 -7.02 5.24
C GLY A 31 6.29 -6.40 4.27
N SER A 32 6.70 -5.95 3.08
CA SER A 32 5.79 -5.44 2.06
C SER A 32 4.79 -6.53 1.64
N ALA A 33 5.26 -7.68 1.19
CA ALA A 33 4.39 -8.78 0.77
C ALA A 33 3.36 -9.21 1.85
N ALA A 34 3.75 -9.17 3.12
CA ALA A 34 2.85 -9.48 4.23
C ALA A 34 1.85 -8.35 4.51
N THR A 35 2.25 -7.10 4.28
CA THR A 35 1.41 -5.92 4.43
C THR A 35 0.40 -5.81 3.29
N ASP A 36 0.83 -6.02 2.05
CA ASP A 36 -0.01 -6.02 0.86
C ASP A 36 -1.07 -7.12 0.99
N TRP A 37 -0.67 -8.34 1.37
CA TRP A 37 -1.63 -9.40 1.65
C TRP A 37 -2.63 -9.05 2.78
N ALA A 38 -2.20 -8.32 3.80
CA ALA A 38 -3.10 -7.93 4.88
C ALA A 38 -4.03 -6.78 4.46
N ASN A 39 -3.52 -5.79 3.71
CA ASN A 39 -4.30 -4.65 3.27
C ASN A 39 -5.29 -5.03 2.18
N ASP A 40 -4.82 -5.68 1.12
CA ASP A 40 -5.65 -5.98 -0.06
C ASP A 40 -6.48 -7.24 0.16
N GLY A 41 -5.89 -8.26 0.80
CA GLY A 41 -6.57 -9.52 1.04
C GLY A 41 -7.52 -9.50 2.23
N LEU A 42 -7.04 -9.11 3.42
CA LEU A 42 -7.82 -9.23 4.65
C LEU A 42 -8.73 -8.01 4.89
N PHE A 43 -8.21 -6.81 4.65
CA PHE A 43 -8.90 -5.54 4.87
C PHE A 43 -9.33 -4.83 3.59
N GLY A 44 -9.00 -5.36 2.41
CA GLY A 44 -9.49 -4.95 1.10
C GLY A 44 -10.59 -5.88 0.60
N ASP A 45 -10.62 -6.10 -0.72
CA ASP A 45 -11.68 -6.85 -1.40
C ASP A 45 -11.65 -8.34 -1.11
N GLY A 46 -10.47 -8.89 -0.87
CA GLY A 46 -10.28 -10.32 -0.59
C GLY A 46 -9.02 -10.90 -1.23
N TRP A 47 -8.94 -12.23 -1.24
CA TRP A 47 -7.75 -12.93 -1.75
C TRP A 47 -8.08 -14.33 -2.26
N HIS A 48 -7.30 -14.79 -3.23
CA HIS A 48 -7.40 -16.16 -3.72
C HIS A 48 -6.68 -17.14 -2.79
N LEU A 49 -7.35 -18.21 -2.41
CA LEU A 49 -6.79 -19.22 -1.52
C LEU A 49 -5.52 -19.82 -2.13
N LEU A 50 -4.40 -19.77 -1.37
CA LEU A 50 -3.07 -20.20 -1.79
C LEU A 50 -2.49 -19.44 -3.01
N GLY A 51 -3.04 -18.27 -3.37
CA GLY A 51 -2.60 -17.49 -4.52
C GLY A 51 -2.95 -18.11 -5.88
N ILE A 52 -3.82 -19.14 -5.90
CA ILE A 52 -4.22 -19.80 -7.16
C ILE A 52 -5.25 -18.92 -7.86
N GLY A 53 -4.89 -18.41 -9.03
CA GLY A 53 -5.74 -17.52 -9.83
C GLY A 53 -5.45 -16.01 -9.64
N THR A 54 -4.69 -15.60 -8.64
CA THR A 54 -4.37 -14.19 -8.39
C THR A 54 -3.73 -13.52 -9.61
N SER A 55 -2.76 -14.16 -10.24
CA SER A 55 -2.10 -13.58 -11.43
C SER A 55 -3.08 -13.36 -12.58
N SER A 56 -3.93 -14.35 -12.86
CA SER A 56 -4.90 -14.25 -13.96
C SER A 56 -6.00 -13.24 -13.67
N TYR A 57 -6.37 -13.09 -12.39
CA TYR A 57 -7.32 -12.07 -11.97
C TYR A 57 -6.70 -10.67 -12.07
N ASN A 58 -5.47 -10.49 -11.57
CA ASN A 58 -4.79 -9.20 -11.66
C ASN A 58 -4.60 -8.78 -13.13
N ASP A 59 -4.15 -9.71 -14.00
CA ASP A 59 -4.02 -9.42 -15.43
C ASP A 59 -5.36 -8.94 -16.04
N ALA A 60 -6.49 -9.55 -15.64
CA ALA A 60 -7.81 -9.16 -16.13
C ALA A 60 -8.30 -7.84 -15.50
N ALA A 61 -7.98 -7.59 -14.23
CA ALA A 61 -8.31 -6.34 -13.54
C ALA A 61 -7.52 -5.16 -14.11
N ASP A 62 -6.23 -5.36 -14.38
CA ASP A 62 -5.38 -4.36 -15.03
C ASP A 62 -5.90 -4.03 -16.45
N GLU A 63 -6.26 -5.06 -17.24
CA GLU A 63 -6.86 -4.88 -18.56
C GLU A 63 -8.19 -4.11 -18.50
N TYR A 64 -9.00 -4.36 -17.45
CA TYR A 64 -10.24 -3.61 -17.21
C TYR A 64 -9.96 -2.17 -16.77
N GLY A 65 -8.93 -1.93 -15.96
CA GLY A 65 -8.46 -0.60 -15.58
C GLY A 65 -8.03 0.23 -16.78
N ASP A 66 -7.23 -0.35 -17.67
CA ASP A 66 -6.82 0.28 -18.94
C ASP A 66 -8.03 0.62 -19.82
N THR A 67 -9.05 -0.24 -19.83
CA THR A 67 -10.32 -0.04 -20.53
C THR A 67 -11.02 1.24 -20.06
N ASN A 68 -11.11 1.46 -18.75
CA ASN A 68 -11.71 2.66 -18.19
C ASN A 68 -10.94 3.93 -18.61
N ALA A 69 -9.59 3.89 -18.54
CA ALA A 69 -8.75 5.01 -18.97
C ALA A 69 -8.94 5.36 -20.45
N ILE A 70 -9.07 4.36 -21.32
CA ILE A 70 -9.34 4.55 -22.75
C ILE A 70 -10.71 5.20 -22.98
N ILE A 71 -11.75 4.72 -22.29
CA ILE A 71 -13.11 5.27 -22.41
C ILE A 71 -13.16 6.71 -21.89
N ASP A 72 -12.57 7.01 -20.76
CA ASP A 72 -12.49 8.36 -20.20
C ASP A 72 -11.73 9.30 -21.13
N GLY A 73 -10.63 8.83 -21.72
CA GLY A 73 -9.90 9.60 -22.74
C GLY A 73 -10.75 9.89 -23.99
N TYR A 74 -11.58 8.94 -24.42
CA TYR A 74 -12.50 9.17 -25.52
C TYR A 74 -13.60 10.17 -25.18
N VAL A 75 -14.15 10.10 -23.98
CA VAL A 75 -15.14 11.09 -23.48
C VAL A 75 -14.53 12.49 -23.46
N ALA A 76 -13.30 12.61 -22.96
CA ALA A 76 -12.57 13.89 -22.98
C ALA A 76 -12.35 14.42 -24.40
N TYR A 77 -11.95 13.55 -25.32
CA TYR A 77 -11.82 13.88 -26.77
C TYR A 77 -13.14 14.37 -27.36
N LEU A 78 -14.26 13.67 -27.10
CA LEU A 78 -15.60 14.07 -27.57
C LEU A 78 -15.98 15.45 -27.02
N GLY A 79 -15.69 15.71 -25.74
CA GLY A 79 -15.92 17.00 -25.09
C GLY A 79 -15.16 18.14 -25.78
N GLU A 80 -13.89 17.92 -26.19
CA GLU A 80 -13.09 18.88 -26.95
C GLU A 80 -13.67 19.16 -28.33
N GLN A 81 -14.31 18.19 -28.95
CA GLN A 81 -15.00 18.35 -30.23
C GLN A 81 -16.37 19.00 -30.10
N GLY A 82 -16.85 19.22 -28.86
CA GLY A 82 -18.14 19.82 -28.57
C GLY A 82 -19.33 18.88 -28.75
N ALA A 83 -19.11 17.59 -28.66
CA ALA A 83 -20.17 16.59 -28.61
C ALA A 83 -20.92 16.63 -27.27
N ASP A 84 -22.16 16.23 -27.26
CA ASP A 84 -22.96 16.10 -26.03
C ASP A 84 -22.71 14.71 -25.41
N THR A 85 -21.89 14.69 -24.36
CA THR A 85 -21.44 13.45 -23.68
C THR A 85 -22.23 13.11 -22.43
N GLU A 86 -23.20 13.96 -22.00
CA GLU A 86 -23.95 13.83 -20.74
C GLU A 86 -24.59 12.42 -20.58
N ALA A 87 -25.13 11.87 -21.64
CA ALA A 87 -25.74 10.53 -21.59
C ALA A 87 -24.68 9.42 -21.46
N LEU A 88 -23.55 9.54 -22.17
CA LEU A 88 -22.46 8.57 -22.10
C LEU A 88 -21.79 8.59 -20.73
N GLU A 89 -21.49 9.79 -20.20
CA GLU A 89 -20.96 9.96 -18.85
C GLU A 89 -21.86 9.30 -17.80
N GLY A 90 -23.19 9.43 -17.92
CA GLY A 90 -24.13 8.75 -17.03
C GLY A 90 -24.15 7.23 -17.16
N TYR A 91 -23.76 6.66 -18.30
CA TYR A 91 -23.69 5.19 -18.47
C TYR A 91 -22.34 4.60 -17.98
N ILE A 92 -21.29 5.39 -17.95
CA ILE A 92 -19.97 4.94 -17.47
C ILE A 92 -19.72 5.24 -15.98
N ASP A 93 -20.46 6.15 -15.38
CA ASP A 93 -20.35 6.48 -13.96
C ASP A 93 -20.92 5.38 -13.08
N ALA A 94 -20.06 4.61 -12.41
CA ALA A 94 -20.45 3.50 -11.55
C ALA A 94 -21.32 3.92 -10.34
N GLU A 95 -21.32 5.20 -9.95
CA GLU A 95 -22.14 5.74 -8.86
C GLU A 95 -23.52 6.24 -9.36
N ALA A 96 -23.71 6.36 -10.67
CA ALA A 96 -24.95 6.86 -11.24
C ALA A 96 -26.03 5.75 -11.31
N ASP A 97 -27.27 6.13 -11.04
CA ASP A 97 -28.44 5.23 -11.23
C ASP A 97 -28.62 4.77 -12.69
N THR A 98 -27.93 5.43 -13.62
CA THR A 98 -27.97 5.16 -15.06
C THR A 98 -26.82 4.31 -15.56
N TYR A 99 -25.94 3.81 -14.68
CA TYR A 99 -24.81 2.94 -15.04
C TYR A 99 -25.29 1.73 -15.84
N ASP A 100 -24.79 1.60 -17.07
CA ASP A 100 -25.15 0.50 -17.98
C ASP A 100 -24.06 0.30 -19.03
N GLY A 101 -23.26 -0.77 -18.90
CA GLY A 101 -22.13 -1.05 -19.79
C GLY A 101 -22.55 -1.31 -21.24
N GLU A 102 -23.70 -1.97 -21.48
CA GLU A 102 -24.21 -2.19 -22.85
C GLU A 102 -24.67 -0.87 -23.47
N ALA A 103 -25.34 -0.01 -22.70
CA ALA A 103 -25.75 1.32 -23.17
C ALA A 103 -24.54 2.22 -23.47
N ALA A 104 -23.48 2.15 -22.62
CA ALA A 104 -22.24 2.85 -22.85
C ALA A 104 -21.57 2.42 -24.17
N LYS A 105 -21.47 1.12 -24.42
CA LYS A 105 -20.94 0.57 -25.67
C LYS A 105 -21.76 1.04 -26.88
N ASP A 106 -23.08 0.95 -26.84
CA ASP A 106 -23.94 1.40 -27.93
C ASP A 106 -23.77 2.91 -28.19
N ALA A 107 -23.62 3.72 -27.16
CA ALA A 107 -23.36 5.15 -27.26
C ALA A 107 -21.97 5.43 -27.89
N ILE A 108 -20.92 4.72 -27.47
CA ILE A 108 -19.57 4.82 -28.05
C ILE A 108 -19.60 4.50 -29.55
N LEU A 109 -20.24 3.39 -29.95
CA LEU A 109 -20.41 3.00 -31.35
C LEU A 109 -21.23 4.01 -32.16
N ALA A 110 -22.14 4.74 -31.53
CA ALA A 110 -22.87 5.81 -32.18
C ALA A 110 -22.00 7.04 -32.44
N PHE A 111 -21.15 7.45 -31.48
CA PHE A 111 -20.22 8.54 -31.63
C PHE A 111 -19.08 8.24 -32.61
N GLU A 112 -18.59 7.01 -32.70
CA GLU A 112 -17.56 6.57 -33.63
C GLU A 112 -17.87 6.92 -35.10
N LYS A 113 -19.15 6.97 -35.47
CA LYS A 113 -19.58 7.29 -36.85
C LYS A 113 -19.25 8.72 -37.25
N ASP A 114 -19.27 9.64 -36.30
CA ASP A 114 -19.08 11.07 -36.53
C ASP A 114 -17.68 11.54 -36.06
N TYR A 115 -17.09 10.82 -35.10
CA TYR A 115 -15.83 11.16 -34.41
C TYR A 115 -14.87 9.96 -34.47
N ASN A 116 -14.35 9.67 -35.65
CA ASN A 116 -13.44 8.56 -35.90
C ASN A 116 -12.02 9.08 -36.10
N ALA A 117 -11.28 9.32 -35.03
CA ALA A 117 -9.87 9.70 -35.05
C ALA A 117 -9.16 9.14 -33.82
N ASP A 118 -7.86 8.91 -33.94
CA ASP A 118 -7.02 8.52 -32.83
C ASP A 118 -7.03 9.63 -31.78
N PHE A 119 -7.08 9.27 -30.52
CA PHE A 119 -7.12 10.20 -29.38
C PHE A 119 -6.08 9.82 -28.34
N SER A 120 -5.73 10.76 -27.50
CA SER A 120 -4.81 10.54 -26.38
C SER A 120 -5.59 10.37 -25.06
N TYR A 121 -5.09 9.51 -24.21
CA TYR A 121 -5.59 9.28 -22.87
C TYR A 121 -4.44 9.22 -21.87
N ASP A 122 -4.74 9.51 -20.63
CA ASP A 122 -3.76 9.54 -19.56
C ASP A 122 -3.85 8.24 -18.75
N VAL A 123 -2.70 7.60 -18.55
CA VAL A 123 -2.53 6.43 -17.69
C VAL A 123 -1.73 6.85 -16.46
N GLU A 124 -2.27 6.65 -15.28
CA GLU A 124 -1.60 6.90 -14.02
C GLU A 124 -1.01 5.59 -13.50
N ASP A 125 0.31 5.56 -13.28
CA ASP A 125 0.98 4.43 -12.65
C ASP A 125 0.67 4.42 -11.14
N GLU A 126 0.05 3.36 -10.65
CA GLU A 126 -0.43 3.26 -9.26
C GLU A 126 0.72 3.30 -8.22
N GLU A 127 1.94 2.87 -8.58
CA GLU A 127 3.07 2.86 -7.66
C GLU A 127 3.81 4.21 -7.62
N THR A 128 3.98 4.84 -8.77
CA THR A 128 4.79 6.07 -8.91
C THR A 128 3.96 7.34 -8.95
N LEU A 129 2.64 7.25 -9.17
CA LEU A 129 1.73 8.36 -9.44
C LEU A 129 2.20 9.24 -10.63
N GLU A 130 2.98 8.64 -11.53
CA GLU A 130 3.38 9.31 -12.76
C GLU A 130 2.28 9.13 -13.81
N VAL A 131 1.82 10.26 -14.35
CA VAL A 131 0.83 10.26 -15.43
C VAL A 131 1.58 10.20 -16.77
N THR A 132 1.29 9.19 -17.57
CA THR A 132 1.82 9.04 -18.93
C THR A 132 0.66 9.16 -19.91
N THR A 133 0.87 9.96 -20.98
CA THR A 133 -0.14 10.13 -22.03
C THR A 133 0.13 9.12 -23.14
N GLU A 134 -0.84 8.26 -23.40
CA GLU A 134 -0.82 7.27 -24.49
C GLU A 134 -1.81 7.62 -25.59
N THR A 135 -1.74 6.94 -26.72
CA THR A 135 -2.65 7.16 -27.86
C THR A 135 -3.41 5.87 -28.14
N ALA A 136 -4.74 5.95 -28.17
CA ALA A 136 -5.62 4.85 -28.53
C ALA A 136 -6.15 5.02 -29.95
N THR A 137 -6.33 3.89 -30.63
CA THR A 137 -7.01 3.81 -31.92
C THR A 137 -8.49 3.45 -31.73
N MET A 138 -9.28 3.57 -32.80
CA MET A 138 -10.68 3.14 -32.74
C MET A 138 -10.84 1.62 -32.50
N ASP A 139 -9.88 0.81 -32.93
CA ASP A 139 -9.90 -0.64 -32.66
C ASP A 139 -9.68 -0.90 -31.15
N ASP A 140 -8.80 -0.13 -30.49
CA ASP A 140 -8.57 -0.21 -29.05
C ASP A 140 -9.82 0.25 -28.28
N LEU A 141 -10.48 1.32 -28.72
CA LEU A 141 -11.73 1.81 -28.14
C LEU A 141 -12.85 0.78 -28.24
N ASN A 142 -12.98 0.11 -29.38
CA ASN A 142 -14.01 -0.91 -29.56
C ASN A 142 -13.75 -2.13 -28.67
N ALA A 143 -12.49 -2.56 -28.55
CA ALA A 143 -12.10 -3.62 -27.61
C ALA A 143 -12.39 -3.22 -26.16
N ALA A 144 -12.07 -1.97 -25.79
CA ALA A 144 -12.36 -1.42 -24.49
C ALA A 144 -13.88 -1.37 -24.21
N ALA A 145 -14.69 -0.94 -25.17
CA ALA A 145 -16.13 -0.90 -25.01
C ALA A 145 -16.75 -2.31 -24.86
N ASP A 146 -16.17 -3.32 -25.54
CA ASP A 146 -16.59 -4.71 -25.39
C ASP A 146 -16.29 -5.27 -23.99
N LEU A 147 -15.10 -4.97 -23.46
CA LEU A 147 -14.71 -5.36 -22.10
C LEU A 147 -15.53 -4.63 -21.03
N PHE A 148 -15.75 -3.33 -21.21
CA PHE A 148 -16.58 -2.53 -20.31
C PHE A 148 -18.02 -3.05 -20.24
N ALA A 149 -18.60 -3.41 -21.38
CA ALA A 149 -19.93 -4.02 -21.45
C ALA A 149 -20.01 -5.41 -20.79
N ALA A 150 -18.90 -6.16 -20.79
CA ALA A 150 -18.82 -7.44 -20.08
C ALA A 150 -18.81 -7.27 -18.55
N GLY A 151 -18.45 -6.07 -18.07
CA GLY A 151 -18.36 -5.73 -16.64
C GLY A 151 -17.02 -6.07 -16.03
N GLU A 152 -16.84 -5.60 -14.80
CA GLU A 152 -15.65 -5.86 -14.00
C GLU A 152 -15.43 -7.37 -13.79
N PRO A 153 -14.19 -7.88 -13.90
CA PRO A 153 -13.91 -9.30 -13.72
C PRO A 153 -14.24 -9.77 -12.30
N ASP A 154 -15.07 -10.82 -12.18
CA ASP A 154 -15.41 -11.40 -10.88
C ASP A 154 -14.23 -12.25 -10.37
N PRO A 155 -13.65 -11.92 -9.23
CA PRO A 155 -12.55 -12.69 -8.63
C PRO A 155 -12.89 -14.19 -8.44
N ALA A 156 -14.15 -14.52 -8.25
CA ALA A 156 -14.60 -15.91 -8.03
C ALA A 156 -14.46 -16.81 -9.29
N ASP A 157 -14.41 -16.22 -10.48
CA ASP A 157 -14.25 -16.96 -11.74
C ASP A 157 -12.82 -17.47 -11.94
N TYR A 158 -11.83 -16.83 -11.30
CA TYR A 158 -10.40 -17.14 -11.43
C TYR A 158 -9.89 -18.13 -10.39
N GLY A 159 -10.67 -18.42 -9.32
CA GLY A 159 -10.24 -19.35 -8.27
C GLY A 159 -11.13 -19.37 -7.03
N VAL A 160 -10.62 -19.99 -5.97
CA VAL A 160 -11.33 -19.99 -4.68
C VAL A 160 -11.11 -18.64 -4.02
N TRP A 161 -12.08 -17.76 -4.16
CA TRP A 161 -12.06 -16.42 -3.59
C TRP A 161 -12.51 -16.42 -2.13
N VAL A 162 -11.74 -15.74 -1.29
CA VAL A 162 -12.08 -15.46 0.10
C VAL A 162 -12.30 -13.96 0.23
N PRO A 163 -13.55 -13.51 0.39
CA PRO A 163 -13.87 -12.10 0.49
C PRO A 163 -13.22 -11.49 1.73
N GLY A 164 -12.78 -10.24 1.62
CA GLY A 164 -12.22 -9.48 2.72
C GLY A 164 -13.23 -9.17 3.82
N ILE A 165 -12.74 -8.72 4.97
CA ILE A 165 -13.59 -8.34 6.11
C ILE A 165 -14.56 -7.21 5.75
N PRO A 166 -14.17 -6.15 5.01
CA PRO A 166 -15.08 -5.10 4.60
C PRO A 166 -16.25 -5.61 3.77
N VAL A 167 -15.96 -6.49 2.79
CA VAL A 167 -16.98 -7.09 1.91
C VAL A 167 -17.98 -7.94 2.70
N LEU A 168 -17.50 -8.75 3.66
CA LEU A 168 -18.38 -9.54 4.54
C LEU A 168 -19.27 -8.66 5.42
N ILE A 169 -18.73 -7.56 5.93
CA ILE A 169 -19.48 -6.60 6.75
C ILE A 169 -20.48 -5.84 5.88
N GLY A 170 -20.10 -5.40 4.68
CA GLY A 170 -20.96 -4.74 3.70
C GLY A 170 -22.18 -5.59 3.36
N ASN A 171 -21.96 -6.81 2.90
CA ASN A 171 -23.02 -7.77 2.61
C ASN A 171 -23.93 -8.03 3.83
N GLY A 172 -23.39 -8.05 5.03
CA GLY A 172 -24.17 -8.18 6.26
C GLY A 172 -25.03 -6.95 6.56
N LEU A 173 -24.54 -5.75 6.30
CA LEU A 173 -25.27 -4.49 6.50
C LEU A 173 -26.37 -4.31 5.45
N GLU A 174 -26.12 -4.69 4.20
CA GLU A 174 -27.13 -4.72 3.13
C GLU A 174 -28.26 -5.70 3.44
N ALA A 175 -27.95 -6.89 3.93
CA ALA A 175 -28.94 -7.88 4.34
C ALA A 175 -29.90 -7.38 5.44
N ILE A 176 -29.45 -6.42 6.26
CA ILE A 176 -30.25 -5.80 7.33
C ILE A 176 -31.01 -4.56 6.82
N ASN A 177 -30.85 -4.15 5.55
CA ASN A 177 -31.35 -2.89 4.97
C ASN A 177 -30.90 -1.67 5.80
N CYS A 178 -29.59 -1.58 6.09
CA CYS A 178 -29.03 -0.47 6.82
C CYS A 178 -29.06 0.80 5.96
N ALA A 179 -29.24 1.96 6.58
CA ALA A 179 -29.22 3.22 5.85
C ALA A 179 -27.81 3.49 5.28
N ASP A 180 -27.70 3.95 4.02
CA ASP A 180 -26.46 4.10 3.26
C ASP A 180 -25.42 4.95 3.99
N TRP A 181 -25.82 6.05 4.63
CA TRP A 181 -24.91 6.90 5.42
C TRP A 181 -24.27 6.15 6.63
N LEU A 182 -25.01 5.19 7.22
CA LEU A 182 -24.51 4.40 8.35
C LEU A 182 -23.59 3.27 7.85
N GLN A 183 -23.88 2.71 6.68
CA GLN A 183 -23.03 1.74 6.00
C GLN A 183 -21.67 2.37 5.66
N GLY A 184 -21.65 3.55 5.02
CA GLY A 184 -20.43 4.30 4.75
C GLY A 184 -19.67 4.65 6.03
N LEU A 185 -20.34 5.10 7.11
CA LEU A 185 -19.67 5.38 8.37
C LEU A 185 -18.99 4.14 8.97
N ILE A 186 -19.60 2.97 8.86
CA ILE A 186 -19.04 1.72 9.40
C ILE A 186 -17.90 1.23 8.52
N LEU A 187 -18.08 1.17 7.20
CA LEU A 187 -17.08 0.66 6.27
C LEU A 187 -15.89 1.62 6.16
N ASP A 188 -16.13 2.86 5.77
CA ASP A 188 -15.06 3.84 5.50
C ASP A 188 -14.48 4.45 6.78
N GLY A 189 -15.29 4.57 7.85
CA GLY A 189 -14.81 5.10 9.12
C GLY A 189 -14.17 4.05 10.01
N ILE A 190 -14.91 3.01 10.38
CA ILE A 190 -14.45 2.05 11.40
C ILE A 190 -13.60 0.96 10.76
N VAL A 191 -14.09 0.32 9.69
CA VAL A 191 -13.42 -0.85 9.11
C VAL A 191 -12.15 -0.43 8.38
N ALA A 192 -12.20 0.60 7.55
CA ALA A 192 -11.04 1.15 6.88
C ALA A 192 -10.00 1.71 7.87
N GLY A 193 -10.45 2.44 8.91
CA GLY A 193 -9.55 2.96 9.94
C GLY A 193 -8.85 1.88 10.76
N VAL A 194 -9.55 0.81 11.14
CA VAL A 194 -8.97 -0.35 11.82
C VAL A 194 -8.06 -1.13 10.87
N GLY A 195 -8.48 -1.30 9.61
CA GLY A 195 -7.70 -1.96 8.55
C GLY A 195 -6.35 -1.29 8.33
N ALA A 196 -6.34 0.03 8.19
CA ALA A 196 -5.12 0.81 8.01
C ALA A 196 -4.12 0.62 9.16
N VAL A 197 -4.60 0.51 10.41
CA VAL A 197 -3.72 0.25 11.57
C VAL A 197 -3.23 -1.19 11.59
N LEU A 198 -4.12 -2.15 11.36
CA LEU A 198 -3.78 -3.59 11.39
C LEU A 198 -2.95 -4.01 10.18
N GLY A 199 -3.08 -3.34 9.04
CA GLY A 199 -2.27 -3.57 7.85
C GLY A 199 -0.76 -3.37 8.09
N PHE A 200 -0.36 -2.47 8.99
CA PHE A 200 1.05 -2.30 9.36
C PHE A 200 1.58 -3.34 10.36
N VAL A 201 0.71 -4.11 11.01
CA VAL A 201 1.12 -5.08 12.03
C VAL A 201 2.05 -6.16 11.48
N PRO A 202 1.81 -6.78 10.32
CA PRO A 202 2.69 -7.81 9.77
C PRO A 202 4.12 -7.30 9.56
N GLN A 203 4.29 -6.12 8.97
CA GLN A 203 5.59 -5.50 8.74
C GLN A 203 6.33 -5.24 10.07
N MET A 204 5.63 -4.70 11.07
CA MET A 204 6.19 -4.48 12.39
C MET A 204 6.60 -5.78 13.08
N LEU A 205 5.79 -6.84 12.92
CA LEU A 205 6.08 -8.14 13.49
C LEU A 205 7.37 -8.73 12.91
N VAL A 206 7.54 -8.68 11.59
CA VAL A 206 8.78 -9.13 10.91
C VAL A 206 9.99 -8.35 11.44
N LEU A 207 9.88 -7.02 11.53
CA LEU A 207 10.95 -6.18 12.07
C LEU A 207 11.33 -6.57 13.50
N PHE A 208 10.33 -6.77 14.38
CA PHE A 208 10.60 -7.16 15.76
C PHE A 208 11.21 -8.54 15.89
N ILE A 209 10.79 -9.52 15.09
CA ILE A 209 11.39 -10.85 15.07
C ILE A 209 12.87 -10.75 14.67
N LEU A 210 13.21 -9.99 13.64
CA LEU A 210 14.59 -9.80 13.20
C LEU A 210 15.44 -9.10 14.25
N LEU A 211 14.90 -8.06 14.89
CA LEU A 211 15.58 -7.38 16.00
C LEU A 211 15.78 -8.30 17.20
N ALA A 212 14.78 -9.10 17.56
CA ALA A 212 14.87 -10.08 18.66
C ALA A 212 15.94 -11.16 18.38
N ILE A 213 16.09 -11.60 17.14
CA ILE A 213 17.17 -12.53 16.73
C ILE A 213 18.53 -11.86 16.92
N LEU A 214 18.71 -10.60 16.50
CA LEU A 214 19.96 -9.86 16.69
C LEU A 214 20.28 -9.63 18.17
N GLU A 215 19.26 -9.41 19.00
CA GLU A 215 19.42 -9.29 20.44
C GLU A 215 19.80 -10.63 21.08
N ALA A 216 19.12 -11.72 20.72
CA ALA A 216 19.39 -13.07 21.20
C ALA A 216 20.81 -13.56 20.85
N CYS A 217 21.33 -13.18 19.67
CA CYS A 217 22.72 -13.42 19.28
C CYS A 217 23.74 -12.60 20.09
N GLY A 218 23.30 -11.68 20.96
CA GLY A 218 24.16 -10.80 21.73
C GLY A 218 24.89 -9.73 20.89
N TYR A 219 24.48 -9.55 19.64
CA TYR A 219 25.08 -8.59 18.73
C TYR A 219 24.84 -7.15 19.16
N MET A 220 23.63 -6.84 19.63
CA MET A 220 23.24 -5.52 20.11
C MET A 220 24.08 -5.04 21.30
N ALA A 221 24.39 -5.92 22.26
CA ALA A 221 25.23 -5.60 23.43
C ALA A 221 26.66 -5.23 23.02
N ARG A 222 27.21 -5.91 22.02
CA ARG A 222 28.56 -5.65 21.51
C ARG A 222 28.65 -4.32 20.78
N ILE A 223 27.68 -4.00 19.98
CA ILE A 223 27.60 -2.72 19.26
C ILE A 223 27.36 -1.56 20.24
N ALA A 224 26.46 -1.73 21.22
CA ALA A 224 26.25 -0.72 22.26
C ALA A 224 27.56 -0.33 22.96
N PHE A 225 28.46 -1.31 23.21
CA PHE A 225 29.78 -1.04 23.79
C PHE A 225 30.69 -0.23 22.86
N VAL A 226 30.68 -0.51 21.56
CA VAL A 226 31.47 0.23 20.56
C VAL A 226 30.91 1.65 20.42
N MET A 227 29.59 1.79 20.38
CA MET A 227 28.93 3.08 20.21
C MET A 227 28.93 3.95 21.48
N ASP A 228 29.07 3.37 22.68
CA ASP A 228 29.10 4.11 23.95
C ASP A 228 30.14 5.25 23.92
N ARG A 229 31.29 5.03 23.31
CA ARG A 229 32.34 6.07 23.19
C ARG A 229 31.91 7.23 22.28
N ILE A 230 31.12 6.96 21.26
CA ILE A 230 30.62 7.98 20.31
C ILE A 230 29.51 8.77 21.00
N PHE A 231 28.57 8.09 21.63
CA PHE A 231 27.42 8.71 22.30
C PHE A 231 27.84 9.55 23.52
N ARG A 232 28.90 9.14 24.24
CA ARG A 232 29.46 9.95 25.33
C ARG A 232 29.99 11.31 24.87
N LYS A 233 30.44 11.46 23.62
CA LYS A 233 30.80 12.76 23.06
C LYS A 233 29.62 13.71 22.90
N PHE A 234 28.43 13.15 22.73
CA PHE A 234 27.15 13.88 22.64
C PHE A 234 26.45 14.00 24.00
N GLY A 235 27.07 13.51 25.08
CA GLY A 235 26.50 13.56 26.42
C GLY A 235 25.40 12.52 26.68
N LEU A 236 25.29 11.48 25.84
CA LEU A 236 24.36 10.36 25.97
C LEU A 236 25.09 9.09 26.43
N SER A 237 24.41 8.23 27.17
CA SER A 237 24.95 6.91 27.53
C SER A 237 24.85 5.94 26.34
N GLY A 238 25.75 4.97 26.27
CA GLY A 238 25.70 3.93 25.23
C GLY A 238 24.42 3.09 25.26
N LYS A 239 23.73 3.04 26.39
CA LYS A 239 22.40 2.39 26.52
C LYS A 239 21.31 3.12 25.70
N SER A 240 21.50 4.41 25.38
CA SER A 240 20.57 5.21 24.56
C SER A 240 20.56 4.79 23.10
N PHE A 241 21.60 4.08 22.64
CA PHE A 241 21.72 3.64 21.27
C PHE A 241 20.62 2.65 20.85
N ILE A 242 20.31 1.67 21.72
CA ILE A 242 19.31 0.64 21.44
C ILE A 242 17.91 1.24 21.22
N PRO A 243 17.38 2.09 22.11
CA PRO A 243 16.10 2.78 21.90
C PRO A 243 16.05 3.65 20.62
N ILE A 244 17.12 4.36 20.32
CA ILE A 244 17.21 5.18 19.11
C ILE A 244 17.13 4.31 17.86
N LEU A 245 17.83 3.20 17.87
CA LEU A 245 17.87 2.24 16.76
C LEU A 245 16.51 1.57 16.54
N ILE A 246 15.84 1.12 17.61
CA ILE A 246 14.47 0.59 17.52
C ILE A 246 13.53 1.69 17.01
N GLY A 247 13.76 2.93 17.41
CA GLY A 247 12.98 4.10 16.98
C GLY A 247 13.07 4.43 15.49
N THR A 248 14.13 3.99 14.80
CA THR A 248 14.22 4.14 13.33
C THR A 248 13.20 3.25 12.61
N GLY A 249 12.82 2.11 13.18
CA GLY A 249 11.75 1.25 12.66
C GLY A 249 10.37 1.70 13.15
N CYS A 250 10.22 1.85 14.48
CA CYS A 250 8.99 2.33 15.09
C CYS A 250 9.28 3.15 16.35
N GLY A 251 8.80 4.39 16.40
CA GLY A 251 9.05 5.32 17.50
C GLY A 251 8.48 4.84 18.85
N ILE A 252 7.32 4.19 18.87
CA ILE A 252 6.65 3.75 20.11
C ILE A 252 7.47 2.73 20.89
N PRO A 253 7.89 1.58 20.30
CA PRO A 253 8.77 0.63 20.98
C PRO A 253 10.13 1.21 21.33
N GLY A 254 10.67 2.11 20.48
CA GLY A 254 11.89 2.84 20.80
C GLY A 254 11.77 3.66 22.10
N ILE A 255 10.69 4.38 22.26
CA ILE A 255 10.38 5.11 23.49
C ILE A 255 10.17 4.14 24.67
N MET A 256 9.49 3.01 24.46
CA MET A 256 9.31 2.00 25.51
C MET A 256 10.65 1.38 25.95
N ALA A 257 11.54 1.09 25.02
CA ALA A 257 12.88 0.57 25.31
C ALA A 257 13.74 1.58 26.09
N SER A 258 13.47 2.88 25.99
CA SER A 258 14.19 3.90 26.77
C SER A 258 13.98 3.77 28.28
N ARG A 259 12.98 3.02 28.75
CA ARG A 259 12.77 2.72 30.18
C ARG A 259 13.92 1.94 30.82
N THR A 260 14.74 1.25 30.01
CA THR A 260 15.93 0.54 30.50
C THR A 260 17.08 1.48 30.87
N ILE A 261 16.98 2.78 30.54
CA ILE A 261 17.98 3.78 30.87
C ILE A 261 17.73 4.29 32.29
N GLU A 262 18.70 4.07 33.17
CA GLU A 262 18.62 4.42 34.60
C GLU A 262 18.70 5.93 34.84
N ASN A 263 19.51 6.64 34.04
CA ASN A 263 19.69 8.09 34.16
C ASN A 263 18.52 8.84 33.52
N GLU A 264 17.77 9.59 34.32
CA GLU A 264 16.60 10.35 33.88
C GLU A 264 16.88 11.37 32.79
N ARG A 265 18.04 12.04 32.86
CA ARG A 265 18.46 13.03 31.86
C ARG A 265 18.69 12.36 30.51
N ASP A 266 19.44 11.28 30.48
CA ASP A 266 19.74 10.52 29.28
C ASP A 266 18.47 9.91 28.68
N ARG A 267 17.58 9.42 29.55
CA ARG A 267 16.27 8.89 29.12
C ARG A 267 15.41 9.94 28.43
N ARG A 268 15.29 11.13 29.01
CA ARG A 268 14.54 12.24 28.41
C ARG A 268 15.14 12.69 27.09
N MET A 269 16.45 12.80 27.02
CA MET A 269 17.16 13.15 25.77
C MET A 269 16.92 12.07 24.69
N THR A 270 17.00 10.81 25.07
CA THR A 270 16.75 9.68 24.13
C THR A 270 15.32 9.69 23.61
N ILE A 271 14.33 9.91 24.47
CA ILE A 271 12.92 10.02 24.07
C ILE A 271 12.74 11.17 23.08
N MET A 272 13.26 12.35 23.39
CA MET A 272 13.19 13.51 22.47
C MET A 272 13.84 13.20 21.12
N THR A 273 15.03 12.61 21.12
CA THR A 273 15.74 12.29 19.88
C THR A 273 14.97 11.24 19.05
N THR A 274 14.43 10.21 19.69
CA THR A 274 13.69 9.14 19.01
C THR A 274 12.42 9.66 18.35
N THR A 275 11.76 10.67 18.92
CA THR A 275 10.53 11.24 18.32
C THR A 275 10.79 12.06 17.05
N PHE A 276 12.02 12.53 16.83
CA PHE A 276 12.40 13.24 15.61
C PHE A 276 12.83 12.32 14.46
N ILE A 277 13.09 11.05 14.75
CA ILE A 277 13.51 10.10 13.72
C ILE A 277 12.27 9.71 12.88
N PRO A 278 12.30 9.88 11.54
CA PRO A 278 11.22 9.42 10.69
C PRO A 278 11.15 7.88 10.74
N CYS A 279 9.99 7.33 10.97
CA CYS A 279 9.70 5.91 10.78
C CYS A 279 8.87 5.74 9.50
N GLY A 280 8.71 4.52 8.98
CA GLY A 280 7.98 4.24 7.74
C GLY A 280 6.58 4.88 7.67
N ALA A 281 5.89 5.00 8.82
CA ALA A 281 4.59 5.67 8.90
C ALA A 281 4.65 7.22 8.86
N LYS A 282 5.85 7.82 8.87
CA LYS A 282 6.06 9.29 8.82
C LYS A 282 6.72 9.76 7.52
N GLN A 283 7.01 8.86 6.60
CA GLN A 283 7.43 9.26 5.27
C GLN A 283 6.19 9.69 4.48
N PRO A 284 6.26 10.88 3.83
CA PRO A 284 5.19 11.30 2.91
C PRO A 284 5.18 10.42 1.68
#